data_e3b5804a857dd03458f65265c39e2c42
#
_entry.id   e3b5804a857dd03458f65265c39e2c42
#
_cell.length_a   1.000
_cell.length_b   1.000
_cell.length_c   1.000
_cell.angle_alpha   90.00
_cell.angle_beta   90.00
_cell.angle_gamma   90.00
#
_symmetry.space_group_name_H-M   'P 1'
#
loop_
_entity.id
_entity.type
_entity.pdbx_description
1 polymer ?
#
loop_
_entity_poly.entity_id
_entity_poly.type
_entity_poly.pdbx_seq_one_letter_code
_entity_poly.pdbx_strand_id
1 'polypeptide(L)'
;GVAGLQAIATARRLGAVVSATDIRPAAKEEIESLGAKFVGVVKESAATTGGYARELSEEDRKQQADMVAQHIKGQDLVITTAQIPGRPAPRLVSRAMVESMKPGSVLVDLAVESGGNVEGSEVGKVVDVDGVRIVGHANVPSRLAPATSALYARNLFNFVSLLVDPETKQLLINEEDDLVKGALLTKDGKIVHRALAEHQAA
;
A
#
# COMPACT_ATOMS: atom_id res chain seq x y z
N GLY A 1 -4.40 -1.77 -2.78
CA GLY A 1 -3.40 -2.83 -2.95
C GLY A 1 -3.62 -4.00 -2.01
N VAL A 2 -2.72 -4.99 -2.02
CA VAL A 2 -2.88 -6.27 -1.30
C VAL A 2 -3.17 -6.07 0.20
N ALA A 3 -2.43 -5.19 0.88
CA ALA A 3 -2.64 -4.92 2.30
C ALA A 3 -4.03 -4.34 2.58
N GLY A 4 -4.50 -3.39 1.77
CA GLY A 4 -5.82 -2.81 1.90
C GLY A 4 -6.95 -3.81 1.64
N LEU A 5 -6.83 -4.64 0.59
CA LEU A 5 -7.80 -5.69 0.29
C LEU A 5 -7.87 -6.74 1.41
N GLN A 6 -6.72 -7.11 1.99
CA GLN A 6 -6.69 -8.01 3.14
C GLN A 6 -7.33 -7.37 4.38
N ALA A 7 -7.11 -6.08 4.62
CA ALA A 7 -7.77 -5.34 5.70
C ALA A 7 -9.29 -5.33 5.53
N ILE A 8 -9.80 -5.09 4.32
CA ILE A 8 -11.22 -5.16 3.98
C ILE A 8 -11.79 -6.54 4.30
N ALA A 9 -11.17 -7.59 3.77
CA ALA A 9 -11.63 -8.96 3.97
C ALA A 9 -11.66 -9.34 5.46
N THR A 10 -10.65 -8.94 6.22
CA THR A 10 -10.55 -9.22 7.66
C THR A 10 -11.61 -8.46 8.45
N ALA A 11 -11.76 -7.15 8.21
CA ALA A 11 -12.75 -6.32 8.90
C ALA A 11 -14.18 -6.80 8.62
N ARG A 12 -14.49 -7.15 7.37
CA ARG A 12 -15.78 -7.75 6.98
C ARG A 12 -16.06 -9.06 7.72
N ARG A 13 -15.08 -9.93 7.82
CA ARG A 13 -15.20 -11.20 8.58
C ARG A 13 -15.49 -10.97 10.05
N LEU A 14 -14.97 -9.88 10.62
CA LEU A 14 -15.23 -9.47 11.99
C LEU A 14 -16.57 -8.74 12.17
N GLY A 15 -17.37 -8.59 11.11
CA GLY A 15 -18.70 -7.98 11.16
C GLY A 15 -18.72 -6.47 10.97
N ALA A 16 -17.61 -5.84 10.58
CA ALA A 16 -17.57 -4.41 10.32
C ALA A 16 -18.32 -4.03 9.04
N VAL A 17 -18.91 -2.84 9.04
CA VAL A 17 -19.38 -2.16 7.82
C VAL A 17 -18.17 -1.45 7.20
N VAL A 18 -17.72 -1.94 6.05
CA VAL A 18 -16.45 -1.48 5.45
C VAL A 18 -16.70 -0.65 4.21
N SER A 19 -16.01 0.47 4.13
CA SER A 19 -15.82 1.26 2.92
C SER A 19 -14.34 1.41 2.61
N ALA A 20 -14.00 1.60 1.36
CA ALA A 20 -12.62 1.78 0.95
C ALA A 20 -12.49 2.74 -0.23
N THR A 21 -11.30 3.32 -0.36
CA THR A 21 -10.92 4.20 -1.45
C THR A 21 -9.61 3.75 -2.07
N ASP A 22 -9.49 3.90 -3.37
CA ASP A 22 -8.24 3.71 -4.12
C ASP A 22 -8.33 4.60 -5.38
N ILE A 23 -7.21 5.06 -5.89
CA ILE A 23 -7.18 5.88 -7.11
C ILE A 23 -7.08 5.04 -8.39
N ARG A 24 -6.82 3.74 -8.27
CA ARG A 24 -6.74 2.82 -9.40
C ARG A 24 -8.12 2.32 -9.80
N PRO A 25 -8.50 2.41 -11.09
CA PRO A 25 -9.82 1.95 -11.56
C PRO A 25 -10.12 0.48 -11.23
N ALA A 26 -9.15 -0.41 -11.42
CA ALA A 26 -9.30 -1.84 -11.14
C ALA A 26 -9.61 -2.13 -9.65
N ALA A 27 -9.15 -1.30 -8.73
CA ALA A 27 -9.36 -1.49 -7.30
C ALA A 27 -10.83 -1.33 -6.90
N LYS A 28 -11.67 -0.63 -7.67
CA LYS A 28 -13.10 -0.51 -7.39
C LYS A 28 -13.78 -1.88 -7.40
N GLU A 29 -13.60 -2.65 -8.47
CA GLU A 29 -14.19 -3.98 -8.60
C GLU A 29 -13.65 -4.93 -7.52
N GLU A 30 -12.35 -4.86 -7.23
CA GLU A 30 -11.70 -5.64 -6.16
C GLU A 30 -12.32 -5.34 -4.79
N ILE A 31 -12.54 -4.07 -4.45
CA ILE A 31 -13.15 -3.62 -3.20
C ILE A 31 -14.61 -4.10 -3.10
N GLU A 32 -15.39 -3.90 -4.16
CA GLU A 32 -16.80 -4.26 -4.21
C GLU A 32 -16.99 -5.79 -4.16
N SER A 33 -16.09 -6.57 -4.79
CA SER A 33 -16.11 -8.04 -4.73
C SER A 33 -15.88 -8.60 -3.32
N LEU A 34 -15.17 -7.86 -2.48
CA LEU A 34 -15.00 -8.17 -1.05
C LEU A 34 -16.18 -7.72 -0.18
N GLY A 35 -17.22 -7.13 -0.78
CA GLY A 35 -18.42 -6.67 -0.11
C GLY A 35 -18.24 -5.33 0.64
N ALA A 36 -17.22 -4.56 0.32
CA ALA A 36 -17.05 -3.20 0.83
C ALA A 36 -17.65 -2.17 -0.13
N LYS A 37 -18.03 -1.01 0.41
CA LYS A 37 -18.49 0.13 -0.40
C LYS A 37 -17.30 0.91 -0.93
N PHE A 38 -17.23 1.12 -2.24
CA PHE A 38 -16.24 2.02 -2.81
C PHE A 38 -16.62 3.49 -2.56
N VAL A 39 -15.64 4.30 -2.16
CA VAL A 39 -15.76 5.74 -1.94
C VAL A 39 -14.66 6.44 -2.72
N GLY A 40 -15.01 7.19 -3.75
CA GLY A 40 -14.02 7.91 -4.54
C GLY A 40 -14.43 8.16 -5.99
N VAL A 41 -13.53 8.80 -6.72
CA VAL A 41 -13.67 9.08 -8.15
C VAL A 41 -12.88 8.03 -8.92
N VAL A 42 -13.52 7.37 -9.88
CA VAL A 42 -12.87 6.41 -10.78
C VAL A 42 -12.75 7.05 -12.16
N LYS A 43 -11.54 7.16 -12.67
CA LYS A 43 -11.29 7.56 -14.06
C LYS A 43 -10.41 6.52 -14.75
N GLU A 44 -10.84 6.06 -15.91
CA GLU A 44 -10.10 5.07 -16.71
C GLU A 44 -8.68 5.53 -17.09
N SER A 45 -8.45 6.86 -17.16
CA SER A 45 -7.14 7.45 -17.43
C SER A 45 -6.08 7.22 -16.34
N ALA A 46 -6.48 6.74 -15.16
CA ALA A 46 -5.57 6.47 -14.05
C ALA A 46 -4.94 5.07 -14.08
N ALA A 47 -5.26 4.23 -15.06
CA ALA A 47 -4.67 2.90 -15.23
C ALA A 47 -3.25 2.99 -15.83
N THR A 48 -2.31 2.21 -15.27
CA THR A 48 -0.98 1.98 -15.87
C THR A 48 -0.74 0.50 -16.09
N THR A 49 0.12 0.17 -17.05
CA THR A 49 0.52 -1.21 -17.37
C THR A 49 1.25 -1.93 -16.22
N GLY A 50 1.77 -1.20 -15.23
CA GLY A 50 2.53 -1.76 -14.10
C GLY A 50 1.73 -1.93 -12.80
N GLY A 51 0.40 -1.75 -12.80
CA GLY A 51 -0.44 -1.90 -11.59
C GLY A 51 -0.34 -0.76 -10.58
N TYR A 52 0.49 0.25 -10.83
CA TYR A 52 0.56 1.47 -10.04
C TYR A 52 -0.38 2.54 -10.60
N ALA A 53 -0.90 3.39 -9.73
CA ALA A 53 -1.75 4.49 -10.16
C ALA A 53 -0.95 5.55 -10.91
N ARG A 54 -1.51 6.05 -12.01
CA ARG A 54 -1.05 7.30 -12.62
C ARG A 54 -1.46 8.47 -11.72
N GLU A 55 -0.67 9.53 -11.70
CA GLU A 55 -1.05 10.74 -10.99
C GLU A 55 -2.38 11.30 -11.51
N LEU A 56 -3.31 11.53 -10.57
CA LEU A 56 -4.57 12.20 -10.86
C LEU A 56 -4.32 13.68 -11.20
N SER A 57 -5.21 14.28 -11.98
CA SER A 57 -5.21 15.75 -12.16
C SER A 57 -5.40 16.44 -10.79
N GLU A 58 -5.01 17.71 -10.69
CA GLU A 58 -5.21 18.48 -9.45
C GLU A 58 -6.68 18.57 -9.04
N GLU A 59 -7.57 18.72 -10.03
CA GLU A 59 -9.01 18.76 -9.81
C GLU A 59 -9.54 17.42 -9.26
N ASP A 60 -9.10 16.30 -9.84
CA ASP A 60 -9.50 14.98 -9.37
C ASP A 60 -8.95 14.65 -8.00
N ARG A 61 -7.71 15.06 -7.70
CA ARG A 61 -7.13 14.94 -6.36
C ARG A 61 -7.95 15.72 -5.33
N LYS A 62 -8.34 16.94 -5.67
CA LYS A 62 -9.16 17.77 -4.78
C LYS A 62 -10.52 17.14 -4.55
N GLN A 63 -11.21 16.72 -5.60
CA GLN A 63 -12.49 16.04 -5.50
C GLN A 63 -12.41 14.78 -4.64
N GLN A 64 -11.39 13.96 -4.86
CA GLN A 64 -11.12 12.76 -4.06
C GLN A 64 -10.88 13.10 -2.59
N ALA A 65 -10.05 14.11 -2.32
CA ALA A 65 -9.76 14.56 -0.96
C ALA A 65 -11.02 15.08 -0.24
N ASP A 66 -11.85 15.85 -0.93
CA ASP A 66 -13.12 16.36 -0.38
C ASP A 66 -14.09 15.22 -0.04
N MET A 67 -14.20 14.22 -0.92
CA MET A 67 -15.02 13.02 -0.67
C MET A 67 -14.52 12.24 0.55
N VAL A 68 -13.22 12.02 0.65
CA VAL A 68 -12.61 11.34 1.79
C VAL A 68 -12.78 12.14 3.07
N ALA A 69 -12.60 13.47 3.01
CA ALA A 69 -12.78 14.37 4.15
C ALA A 69 -14.22 14.37 4.71
N GLN A 70 -15.21 14.26 3.86
CA GLN A 70 -16.60 14.12 4.31
C GLN A 70 -16.87 12.72 4.89
N HIS A 71 -16.34 11.70 4.24
CA HIS A 71 -16.60 10.32 4.63
C HIS A 71 -15.94 9.92 5.95
N ILE A 72 -14.70 10.39 6.20
CA ILE A 72 -13.89 10.01 7.37
C ILE A 72 -14.53 10.42 8.70
N LYS A 73 -15.33 11.49 8.72
CA LYS A 73 -16.02 11.99 9.91
C LYS A 73 -16.91 10.96 10.60
N GLY A 74 -17.44 10.02 9.84
CA GLY A 74 -18.33 8.97 10.33
C GLY A 74 -17.64 7.64 10.65
N GLN A 75 -16.32 7.55 10.47
CA GLN A 75 -15.60 6.27 10.62
C GLN A 75 -15.07 6.11 12.06
N ASP A 76 -15.13 4.88 12.57
CA ASP A 76 -14.60 4.52 13.89
C ASP A 76 -13.15 4.01 13.78
N LEU A 77 -12.82 3.36 12.64
CA LEU A 77 -11.49 2.85 12.33
C LEU A 77 -11.11 3.17 10.89
N VAL A 78 -9.93 3.73 10.71
CA VAL A 78 -9.34 3.99 9.39
C VAL A 78 -7.99 3.28 9.30
N ILE A 79 -7.74 2.58 8.20
CA ILE A 79 -6.45 1.92 7.93
C ILE A 79 -5.90 2.49 6.62
N THR A 80 -4.71 3.05 6.66
CA THR A 80 -4.05 3.59 5.47
C THR A 80 -2.86 2.72 5.07
N THR A 81 -2.77 2.42 3.76
CA THR A 81 -1.82 1.44 3.21
C THR A 81 -1.11 1.91 1.95
N ALA A 82 -1.22 3.20 1.60
CA ALA A 82 -0.66 3.71 0.34
C ALA A 82 0.85 3.89 0.45
N GLN A 83 1.59 3.15 -0.35
CA GLN A 83 3.05 3.26 -0.47
C GLN A 83 3.45 3.32 -1.94
N ILE A 84 4.52 4.05 -2.22
CA ILE A 84 5.14 4.13 -3.54
C ILE A 84 6.58 3.64 -3.38
N PRO A 85 7.00 2.58 -4.07
CA PRO A 85 8.36 2.06 -3.96
C PRO A 85 9.40 3.15 -4.25
N GLY A 86 10.40 3.27 -3.36
CA GLY A 86 11.50 4.22 -3.50
C GLY A 86 11.13 5.71 -3.34
N ARG A 87 9.89 6.03 -2.92
CA ARG A 87 9.43 7.41 -2.70
C ARG A 87 8.72 7.54 -1.36
N PRO A 88 8.63 8.76 -0.80
CA PRO A 88 7.80 9.02 0.37
C PRO A 88 6.34 8.63 0.13
N ALA A 89 5.67 8.12 1.16
CA ALA A 89 4.25 7.81 1.11
C ALA A 89 3.40 9.06 0.85
N PRO A 90 2.34 8.97 0.04
CA PRO A 90 1.47 10.10 -0.19
C PRO A 90 0.68 10.47 1.07
N ARG A 91 0.51 11.76 1.33
CA ARG A 91 -0.36 12.24 2.40
C ARG A 91 -1.81 12.11 1.97
N LEU A 92 -2.59 11.28 2.66
CA LEU A 92 -3.99 10.98 2.35
C LEU A 92 -4.96 11.62 3.34
N VAL A 93 -4.56 11.73 4.60
CA VAL A 93 -5.39 12.24 5.69
C VAL A 93 -4.67 13.43 6.30
N SER A 94 -5.27 14.61 6.17
CA SER A 94 -4.77 15.86 6.75
C SER A 94 -5.09 15.95 8.24
N ARG A 95 -4.42 16.85 8.94
CA ARG A 95 -4.68 17.16 10.34
C ARG A 95 -6.14 17.53 10.58
N ALA A 96 -6.71 18.37 9.71
CA ALA A 96 -8.11 18.78 9.80
C ALA A 96 -9.08 17.60 9.63
N MET A 97 -8.74 16.61 8.80
CA MET A 97 -9.53 15.39 8.69
C MET A 97 -9.50 14.58 9.98
N VAL A 98 -8.32 14.42 10.62
CA VAL A 98 -8.18 13.74 11.91
C VAL A 98 -9.05 14.43 12.97
N GLU A 99 -8.94 15.74 13.10
CA GLU A 99 -9.70 16.54 14.05
C GLU A 99 -11.21 16.53 13.83
N SER A 100 -11.64 16.19 12.61
CA SER A 100 -13.07 16.04 12.26
C SER A 100 -13.68 14.70 12.64
N MET A 101 -12.87 13.71 13.03
CA MET A 101 -13.31 12.39 13.45
C MET A 101 -13.90 12.43 14.87
N LYS A 102 -14.66 11.39 15.21
CA LYS A 102 -15.22 11.28 16.57
C LYS A 102 -14.12 10.92 17.58
N PRO A 103 -14.14 11.50 18.77
CA PRO A 103 -13.28 11.02 19.88
C PRO A 103 -13.51 9.53 20.13
N GLY A 104 -12.40 8.80 20.33
CA GLY A 104 -12.39 7.33 20.43
C GLY A 104 -12.12 6.63 19.09
N SER A 105 -12.16 7.33 17.96
CA SER A 105 -11.77 6.76 16.67
C SER A 105 -10.27 6.48 16.59
N VAL A 106 -9.90 5.53 15.71
CA VAL A 106 -8.52 5.09 15.54
C VAL A 106 -8.11 5.15 14.07
N LEU A 107 -6.95 5.72 13.79
CA LEU A 107 -6.29 5.62 12.49
C LEU A 107 -5.05 4.73 12.62
N VAL A 108 -4.89 3.75 11.74
CA VAL A 108 -3.69 2.91 11.67
C VAL A 108 -2.95 3.25 10.38
N ASP A 109 -1.78 3.86 10.53
CA ASP A 109 -0.93 4.26 9.40
C ASP A 109 0.16 3.22 9.15
N LEU A 110 -0.07 2.32 8.17
CA LEU A 110 0.89 1.29 7.79
C LEU A 110 2.04 1.84 6.93
N ALA A 111 1.95 3.09 6.49
CA ALA A 111 2.99 3.74 5.69
C ALA A 111 3.90 4.67 6.52
N VAL A 112 3.78 4.67 7.84
CA VAL A 112 4.47 5.62 8.73
C VAL A 112 5.99 5.62 8.54
N GLU A 113 6.62 4.46 8.33
CA GLU A 113 8.07 4.34 8.10
C GLU A 113 8.53 4.94 6.77
N SER A 114 7.61 5.14 5.82
CA SER A 114 7.85 5.79 4.53
C SER A 114 7.38 7.25 4.50
N GLY A 115 7.21 7.89 5.66
CA GLY A 115 6.74 9.27 5.79
C GLY A 115 5.27 9.41 6.19
N GLY A 116 4.49 8.34 6.13
CA GLY A 116 3.12 8.25 6.60
C GLY A 116 2.05 8.81 5.66
N ASN A 117 0.89 8.19 5.69
CA ASN A 117 -0.31 8.67 4.98
C ASN A 117 -1.14 9.65 5.81
N VAL A 118 -0.97 9.66 7.13
CA VAL A 118 -1.73 10.47 8.08
C VAL A 118 -0.85 11.59 8.63
N GLU A 119 -1.33 12.83 8.56
CA GLU A 119 -0.64 13.96 9.16
C GLU A 119 -0.65 13.84 10.69
N GLY A 120 0.53 13.98 11.31
CA GLY A 120 0.72 13.76 12.74
C GLY A 120 1.03 12.31 13.13
N SER A 121 1.10 11.40 12.16
CA SER A 121 1.61 10.04 12.42
C SER A 121 3.11 10.07 12.75
N GLU A 122 3.52 9.34 13.82
CA GLU A 122 4.91 9.24 14.26
C GLU A 122 5.36 7.79 14.33
N VAL A 123 6.54 7.51 13.80
CA VAL A 123 7.10 6.14 13.77
C VAL A 123 7.26 5.59 15.20
N GLY A 124 6.70 4.42 15.42
CA GLY A 124 6.79 3.70 16.69
C GLY A 124 5.86 4.19 17.79
N LYS A 125 5.02 5.21 17.53
CA LYS A 125 4.16 5.83 18.54
C LYS A 125 2.67 5.65 18.27
N VAL A 126 1.89 5.89 19.31
CA VAL A 126 0.46 6.17 19.24
C VAL A 126 0.27 7.62 19.67
N VAL A 127 -0.16 8.46 18.75
CA VAL A 127 -0.39 9.90 18.96
C VAL A 127 -1.88 10.12 19.21
N ASP A 128 -2.22 10.88 20.23
CA ASP A 128 -3.59 11.33 20.50
C ASP A 128 -3.81 12.74 19.96
N VAL A 129 -4.92 12.90 19.24
CA VAL A 129 -5.35 14.17 18.67
C VAL A 129 -6.81 14.36 19.03
N ASP A 130 -7.08 15.12 20.09
CA ASP A 130 -8.44 15.40 20.58
C ASP A 130 -9.29 14.12 20.79
N GLY A 131 -8.65 13.07 21.33
CA GLY A 131 -9.26 11.78 21.57
C GLY A 131 -9.30 10.83 20.37
N VAL A 132 -8.76 11.23 19.22
CA VAL A 132 -8.53 10.37 18.06
C VAL A 132 -7.12 9.82 18.10
N ARG A 133 -6.95 8.51 18.03
CA ARG A 133 -5.63 7.86 18.11
C ARG A 133 -5.06 7.54 16.74
N ILE A 134 -3.85 8.05 16.48
CA ILE A 134 -3.07 7.71 15.29
C ILE A 134 -2.02 6.68 15.69
N VAL A 135 -2.13 5.47 15.17
CA VAL A 135 -1.24 4.34 15.44
C VAL A 135 -0.20 4.24 14.33
N GLY A 136 1.05 4.63 14.64
CA GLY A 136 2.19 4.61 13.74
C GLY A 136 3.20 3.51 14.11
N HIS A 137 2.76 2.26 14.25
CA HIS A 137 3.66 1.16 14.62
C HIS A 137 4.71 0.90 13.55
N ALA A 138 5.98 0.89 13.95
CA ALA A 138 7.07 0.42 13.11
C ALA A 138 7.08 -1.10 13.02
N ASN A 139 7.62 -1.62 11.93
CA ASN A 139 7.82 -3.04 11.68
C ASN A 139 6.57 -3.89 12.04
N VAL A 140 5.42 -3.49 11.52
CA VAL A 140 4.13 -4.18 11.76
C VAL A 140 4.18 -5.68 11.48
N PRO A 141 4.90 -6.19 10.45
CA PRO A 141 5.05 -7.62 10.20
C PRO A 141 5.58 -8.40 11.40
N SER A 142 6.50 -7.82 12.19
CA SER A 142 7.09 -8.49 13.35
C SER A 142 6.10 -8.72 14.50
N ARG A 143 4.98 -7.98 14.52
CA ARG A 143 3.91 -8.14 15.51
C ARG A 143 3.06 -9.39 15.29
N LEU A 144 3.13 -9.97 14.08
CA LEU A 144 2.48 -11.22 13.70
C LEU A 144 3.51 -12.21 13.12
N ALA A 145 4.69 -12.27 13.76
CA ALA A 145 5.90 -12.93 13.25
C ALA A 145 5.69 -14.36 12.69
N PRO A 146 4.95 -15.28 13.33
CA PRO A 146 4.75 -16.61 12.75
C PRO A 146 4.05 -16.60 11.41
N ALA A 147 2.96 -15.83 11.27
CA ALA A 147 2.20 -15.74 10.03
C ALA A 147 2.97 -15.02 8.93
N THR A 148 3.58 -13.89 9.23
CA THR A 148 4.36 -13.11 8.26
C THR A 148 5.63 -13.83 7.82
N SER A 149 6.32 -14.53 8.72
CA SER A 149 7.48 -15.34 8.35
C SER A 149 7.12 -16.47 7.39
N ALA A 150 5.99 -17.15 7.61
CA ALA A 150 5.52 -18.20 6.71
C ALA A 150 5.18 -17.66 5.32
N LEU A 151 4.50 -16.51 5.23
CA LEU A 151 4.18 -15.85 3.96
C LEU A 151 5.43 -15.37 3.23
N TYR A 152 6.37 -14.78 3.95
CA TYR A 152 7.65 -14.31 3.38
C TYR A 152 8.49 -15.47 2.88
N ALA A 153 8.61 -16.55 3.65
CA ALA A 153 9.31 -17.77 3.24
C ALA A 153 8.71 -18.38 1.96
N ARG A 154 7.38 -18.33 1.82
CA ARG A 154 6.70 -18.79 0.59
C ARG A 154 7.08 -17.92 -0.61
N ASN A 155 7.12 -16.59 -0.44
CA ASN A 155 7.55 -15.68 -1.51
C ASN A 155 9.01 -15.93 -1.93
N LEU A 156 9.91 -16.11 -0.96
CA LEU A 156 11.31 -16.45 -1.24
C LEU A 156 11.42 -17.79 -1.97
N PHE A 157 10.71 -18.81 -1.51
CA PHE A 157 10.69 -20.12 -2.16
C PHE A 157 10.21 -20.04 -3.61
N ASN A 158 9.11 -19.32 -3.85
CA ASN A 158 8.57 -19.14 -5.20
C ASN A 158 9.58 -18.42 -6.10
N PHE A 159 10.21 -17.36 -5.62
CA PHE A 159 11.23 -16.62 -6.39
C PHE A 159 12.45 -17.49 -6.69
N VAL A 160 12.99 -18.19 -5.68
CA VAL A 160 14.15 -19.08 -5.86
C VAL A 160 13.82 -20.20 -6.84
N SER A 161 12.58 -20.70 -6.84
CA SER A 161 12.16 -21.74 -7.78
C SER A 161 12.20 -21.30 -9.25
N LEU A 162 12.06 -19.98 -9.53
CA LEU A 162 12.24 -19.44 -10.88
C LEU A 162 13.70 -19.46 -11.35
N LEU A 163 14.63 -19.48 -10.41
CA LEU A 163 16.08 -19.48 -10.68
C LEU A 163 16.68 -20.87 -10.80
N VAL A 164 15.88 -21.92 -10.72
CA VAL A 164 16.32 -23.31 -10.80
C VAL A 164 15.64 -24.00 -11.98
N ASP A 165 16.45 -24.52 -12.88
CA ASP A 165 15.96 -25.36 -13.99
C ASP A 165 15.30 -26.63 -13.42
N PRO A 166 14.04 -26.94 -13.77
CA PRO A 166 13.31 -28.05 -13.18
C PRO A 166 13.85 -29.41 -13.61
N GLU A 167 14.55 -29.53 -14.75
CA GLU A 167 15.10 -30.79 -15.27
C GLU A 167 16.53 -31.00 -14.79
N THR A 168 17.40 -30.03 -15.03
CA THR A 168 18.84 -30.14 -14.71
C THR A 168 19.17 -29.85 -13.25
N LYS A 169 18.24 -29.20 -12.50
CA LYS A 169 18.44 -28.73 -11.12
C LYS A 169 19.59 -27.72 -10.96
N GLN A 170 19.97 -27.08 -12.05
CA GLN A 170 21.03 -26.09 -12.07
C GLN A 170 20.46 -24.66 -12.01
N LEU A 171 21.31 -23.70 -11.67
CA LEU A 171 20.95 -22.28 -11.68
C LEU A 171 20.59 -21.84 -13.11
N LEU A 172 19.42 -21.29 -13.28
CA LEU A 172 18.92 -20.72 -14.52
C LEU A 172 18.40 -19.30 -14.25
N ILE A 173 19.12 -18.29 -14.68
CA ILE A 173 18.67 -16.89 -14.57
C ILE A 173 18.04 -16.49 -15.92
N ASN A 174 16.74 -16.61 -16.00
CA ASN A 174 15.99 -16.17 -17.18
C ASN A 174 15.72 -14.67 -17.11
N GLU A 175 16.54 -13.88 -17.81
CA GLU A 175 16.42 -12.42 -17.84
C GLU A 175 15.20 -11.89 -18.61
N GLU A 176 14.47 -12.75 -19.31
CA GLU A 176 13.22 -12.38 -19.97
C GLU A 176 12.01 -12.47 -19.02
N ASP A 177 12.15 -13.14 -17.88
CA ASP A 177 11.13 -13.19 -16.84
C ASP A 177 11.00 -11.84 -16.13
N ASP A 178 9.78 -11.31 -16.02
CA ASP A 178 9.52 -9.99 -15.44
C ASP A 178 9.88 -9.89 -13.95
N LEU A 179 9.77 -10.99 -13.19
CA LEU A 179 10.15 -11.02 -11.78
C LEU A 179 11.68 -11.00 -11.63
N VAL A 180 12.38 -11.72 -12.50
CA VAL A 180 13.85 -11.71 -12.55
C VAL A 180 14.34 -10.31 -12.99
N LYS A 181 13.80 -9.73 -14.04
CA LYS A 181 14.10 -8.35 -14.47
C LYS A 181 13.88 -7.33 -13.36
N GLY A 182 12.78 -7.45 -12.63
CA GLY A 182 12.42 -6.55 -11.55
C GLY A 182 13.28 -6.68 -10.30
N ALA A 183 13.96 -7.82 -10.10
CA ALA A 183 14.81 -8.10 -8.95
C ALA A 183 16.33 -7.97 -9.25
N LEU A 184 16.73 -8.08 -10.51
CA LEU A 184 18.13 -8.05 -10.92
C LEU A 184 18.67 -6.62 -10.88
N LEU A 185 19.52 -6.33 -9.90
CA LEU A 185 20.10 -5.00 -9.72
C LEU A 185 21.42 -4.84 -10.47
N THR A 186 22.31 -5.85 -10.36
CA THR A 186 23.65 -5.81 -10.96
C THR A 186 23.97 -7.10 -11.68
N LYS A 187 24.73 -7.01 -12.77
CA LYS A 187 25.26 -8.14 -13.54
C LYS A 187 26.62 -7.78 -14.12
N ASP A 188 27.59 -8.69 -14.04
CA ASP A 188 28.93 -8.54 -14.60
C ASP A 188 29.61 -7.21 -14.19
N GLY A 189 29.44 -6.82 -12.92
CA GLY A 189 30.00 -5.58 -12.37
C GLY A 189 29.30 -4.30 -12.81
N LYS A 190 28.15 -4.38 -13.49
CA LYS A 190 27.36 -3.22 -13.95
C LYS A 190 26.01 -3.20 -13.28
N ILE A 191 25.46 -1.99 -13.07
CA ILE A 191 24.07 -1.79 -12.69
C ILE A 191 23.21 -2.01 -13.93
N VAL A 192 22.30 -2.97 -13.88
CA VAL A 192 21.38 -3.31 -14.98
C VAL A 192 19.93 -2.93 -14.70
N HIS A 193 19.58 -2.68 -13.43
CA HIS A 193 18.24 -2.29 -13.07
C HIS A 193 17.93 -0.87 -13.55
N ARG A 194 16.90 -0.71 -14.37
CA ARG A 194 16.55 0.55 -15.05
C ARG A 194 16.43 1.74 -14.09
N ALA A 195 15.70 1.59 -12.99
CA ALA A 195 15.48 2.67 -12.04
C ALA A 195 16.77 3.15 -11.34
N LEU A 196 17.81 2.29 -11.22
CA LEU A 196 19.10 2.66 -10.65
C LEU A 196 20.06 3.22 -11.69
N ALA A 197 19.99 2.73 -12.93
CA ALA A 197 20.82 3.23 -14.04
C ALA A 197 20.48 4.69 -14.39
N GLU A 198 19.20 5.06 -14.34
CA GLU A 198 18.74 6.44 -14.58
C GLU A 198 19.22 7.43 -13.50
N HIS A 199 19.43 6.98 -12.26
CA HIS A 199 19.97 7.81 -11.16
C HIS A 199 21.49 8.05 -11.24
N GLN A 200 22.25 7.23 -11.98
CA GLN A 200 23.69 7.45 -12.18
C GLN A 200 23.99 8.40 -13.34
N ALA A 201 23.01 8.68 -14.20
CA ALA A 201 23.17 9.54 -15.36
C ALA A 201 22.75 11.01 -15.11
N ALA A 202 22.27 11.33 -13.90
CA ALA A 202 21.87 12.65 -13.45
C ALA A 202 22.87 13.19 -12.42
#